data_bd63d1ce084bfca8b3d07165c569c656
#
_entry.id   bd63d1ce084bfca8b3d07165c569c656
#
_cell.length_a   1.000
_cell.length_b   1.000
_cell.length_c   1.000
_cell.angle_alpha   90.00
_cell.angle_beta   90.00
_cell.angle_gamma   90.00
#
_symmetry.space_group_name_H-M   'P 1'
#
loop_
_entity.id
_entity.type
_entity.pdbx_description
1 polymer ?
#
loop_
_entity_poly.entity_id
_entity_poly.type
_entity_poly.pdbx_seq_one_letter_code
_entity_poly.pdbx_strand_id
1 'polypeptide(L)'
;RLVDETCDAADWEALERVATQSRLAIERGHQLWPAADHAEHRLALQAPAPFAAAAVVRDATTFGVAPLAEVAASSHPWVDLEPHLPSDVGAIRAVVAHERVARGEDLTAVDLVDDPFGLPLRLAAWEPTTNGPTIGPYTVDDPVPPPGSLQPNPGSSDPGGDAHRPAGPEAETARIALRDLVATWTEQSSGAATAVAVVGSGLDAACIAGRATDAGPVSVRPLATDEAIGLLAWAGASGGAHGRRRGAARGRFEAWWCAAALGGLDGPNEVWPPDPDELGDAVAEMGWWRWDGAQRPAGWFLGIAVDDPADGLAWALAASDQLS
;
A
#
# COMPACT_ATOMS: atom_id res chain seq x y z
N ARG A 1 3.14 -26.20 14.26
CA ARG A 1 2.44 -27.38 14.79
C ARG A 1 1.70 -27.08 16.10
N LEU A 2 2.37 -26.71 17.23
CA LEU A 2 1.67 -26.39 18.50
C LEU A 2 0.68 -25.25 18.31
N VAL A 3 1.06 -24.17 17.63
CA VAL A 3 0.19 -23.03 17.34
C VAL A 3 -1.04 -23.46 16.55
N ASP A 4 -0.87 -24.28 15.51
CA ASP A 4 -1.97 -24.76 14.67
C ASP A 4 -2.92 -25.67 15.46
N GLU A 5 -2.38 -26.64 16.20
CA GLU A 5 -3.17 -27.56 17.05
C GLU A 5 -3.99 -26.78 18.10
N THR A 6 -3.41 -25.73 18.71
CA THR A 6 -4.10 -24.89 19.69
C THR A 6 -5.20 -24.04 19.02
N CYS A 7 -4.92 -23.47 17.85
CA CYS A 7 -5.88 -22.71 17.07
C CYS A 7 -7.04 -23.57 16.58
N ASP A 8 -6.75 -24.78 16.06
CA ASP A 8 -7.76 -25.72 15.57
C ASP A 8 -8.68 -26.21 16.70
N ALA A 9 -8.14 -26.27 17.93
CA ALA A 9 -8.93 -26.56 19.14
C ALA A 9 -9.73 -25.36 19.66
N ALA A 10 -9.58 -24.16 19.04
CA ALA A 10 -10.12 -22.90 19.51
C ALA A 10 -9.75 -22.56 20.97
N ASP A 11 -8.61 -23.04 21.47
CA ASP A 11 -8.08 -22.70 22.80
C ASP A 11 -7.30 -21.39 22.75
N TRP A 12 -8.04 -20.28 22.64
CA TRP A 12 -7.49 -18.95 22.45
C TRP A 12 -6.65 -18.46 23.64
N GLU A 13 -7.02 -18.88 24.86
CA GLU A 13 -6.22 -18.60 26.05
C GLU A 13 -4.88 -19.31 26.04
N ALA A 14 -4.84 -20.58 25.59
CA ALA A 14 -3.58 -21.29 25.43
C ALA A 14 -2.73 -20.66 24.32
N LEU A 15 -3.34 -20.26 23.21
CA LEU A 15 -2.66 -19.59 22.10
C LEU A 15 -2.06 -18.24 22.53
N GLU A 16 -2.80 -17.45 23.32
CA GLU A 16 -2.30 -16.20 23.91
C GLU A 16 -1.12 -16.44 24.86
N ARG A 17 -1.20 -17.50 25.69
CA ARG A 17 -0.06 -17.89 26.51
C ARG A 17 1.16 -18.28 25.69
N VAL A 18 0.99 -18.99 24.57
CA VAL A 18 2.09 -19.33 23.65
C VAL A 18 2.73 -18.06 23.10
N ALA A 19 1.94 -17.09 22.59
CA ALA A 19 2.43 -15.81 22.12
C ALA A 19 3.24 -15.07 23.20
N THR A 20 2.64 -14.87 24.37
CA THR A 20 3.25 -14.13 25.49
C THR A 20 4.54 -14.80 26.00
N GLN A 21 4.52 -16.11 26.21
CA GLN A 21 5.73 -16.83 26.70
C GLN A 21 6.84 -16.84 25.66
N SER A 22 6.49 -16.91 24.37
CA SER A 22 7.47 -16.82 23.29
C SER A 22 8.11 -15.42 23.25
N ARG A 23 7.36 -14.34 23.43
CA ARG A 23 7.90 -12.96 23.53
C ARG A 23 8.84 -12.81 24.73
N LEU A 24 8.43 -13.26 25.91
CA LEU A 24 9.30 -13.25 27.11
C LEU A 24 10.58 -14.09 26.93
N ALA A 25 10.52 -15.16 26.17
CA ALA A 25 11.70 -15.96 25.86
C ALA A 25 12.64 -15.25 24.86
N ILE A 26 12.07 -14.51 23.87
CA ILE A 26 12.84 -13.69 22.94
C ILE A 26 13.63 -12.60 23.69
N GLU A 27 13.01 -11.93 24.66
CA GLU A 27 13.66 -10.93 25.51
C GLU A 27 14.86 -11.52 26.30
N ARG A 28 14.84 -12.82 26.55
CA ARG A 28 15.94 -13.57 27.20
C ARG A 28 16.96 -14.13 26.21
N GLY A 29 16.86 -13.79 24.93
CA GLY A 29 17.77 -14.20 23.88
C GLY A 29 17.45 -15.52 23.17
N HIS A 30 16.26 -16.11 23.41
CA HIS A 30 15.82 -17.29 22.66
C HIS A 30 15.22 -16.92 21.30
N GLN A 31 15.44 -17.74 20.29
CA GLN A 31 14.92 -17.50 18.92
C GLN A 31 13.53 -18.13 18.75
N LEU A 32 12.53 -17.61 19.46
CA LEU A 32 11.13 -18.07 19.38
C LEU A 32 10.22 -17.10 18.63
N TRP A 33 10.80 -16.14 17.89
CA TRP A 33 10.04 -15.19 17.09
C TRP A 33 9.06 -15.86 16.08
N PRO A 34 9.40 -17.00 15.40
CA PRO A 34 8.42 -17.60 14.50
C PRO A 34 7.18 -18.12 15.23
N ALA A 35 7.33 -18.62 16.44
CA ALA A 35 6.21 -19.11 17.24
C ALA A 35 5.36 -17.95 17.78
N ALA A 36 6.01 -16.86 18.22
CA ALA A 36 5.33 -15.65 18.68
C ALA A 36 4.53 -15.01 17.56
N ASP A 37 5.18 -14.69 16.43
CA ASP A 37 4.55 -14.03 15.27
C ASP A 37 3.42 -14.88 14.70
N HIS A 38 3.60 -16.21 14.58
CA HIS A 38 2.55 -17.10 14.12
C HIS A 38 1.35 -17.12 15.08
N ALA A 39 1.58 -17.20 16.39
CA ALA A 39 0.50 -17.22 17.37
C ALA A 39 -0.28 -15.87 17.37
N GLU A 40 0.41 -14.75 17.34
CA GLU A 40 -0.20 -13.42 17.28
C GLU A 40 -0.99 -13.20 15.98
N HIS A 41 -0.45 -13.64 14.83
CA HIS A 41 -1.18 -13.60 13.56
C HIS A 41 -2.47 -14.42 13.62
N ARG A 42 -2.42 -15.64 14.15
CA ARG A 42 -3.61 -16.51 14.29
C ARG A 42 -4.62 -15.93 15.27
N LEU A 43 -4.17 -15.30 16.37
CA LEU A 43 -5.05 -14.58 17.28
C LEU A 43 -5.73 -13.41 16.57
N ALA A 44 -4.98 -12.58 15.86
CA ALA A 44 -5.54 -11.43 15.14
C ALA A 44 -6.52 -11.85 14.04
N LEU A 45 -6.23 -12.94 13.31
CA LEU A 45 -7.03 -13.38 12.17
C LEU A 45 -8.29 -14.18 12.56
N GLN A 46 -8.21 -15.06 13.57
CA GLN A 46 -9.19 -16.12 13.77
C GLN A 46 -9.83 -16.17 15.17
N ALA A 47 -9.17 -15.57 16.17
CA ALA A 47 -9.72 -15.57 17.52
C ALA A 47 -10.89 -14.57 17.66
N PRO A 48 -11.76 -14.75 18.66
CA PRO A 48 -12.77 -13.74 18.98
C PRO A 48 -12.17 -12.35 19.19
N ALA A 49 -12.92 -11.29 18.91
CA ALA A 49 -12.47 -9.90 18.90
C ALA A 49 -11.69 -9.44 20.14
N PRO A 50 -12.00 -9.87 21.37
CA PRO A 50 -11.17 -9.52 22.54
C PRO A 50 -9.70 -9.95 22.43
N PHE A 51 -9.46 -11.16 21.91
CA PHE A 51 -8.11 -11.69 21.70
C PHE A 51 -7.44 -11.04 20.48
N ALA A 52 -8.20 -10.81 19.40
CA ALA A 52 -7.70 -10.14 18.21
C ALA A 52 -7.27 -8.70 18.53
N ALA A 53 -8.09 -7.92 19.22
CA ALA A 53 -7.77 -6.58 19.68
C ALA A 53 -6.54 -6.56 20.60
N ALA A 54 -6.46 -7.50 21.55
CA ALA A 54 -5.30 -7.62 22.43
C ALA A 54 -4.00 -7.93 21.65
N ALA A 55 -4.06 -8.74 20.59
CA ALA A 55 -2.92 -9.00 19.72
C ALA A 55 -2.49 -7.74 18.96
N VAL A 56 -3.45 -6.97 18.42
CA VAL A 56 -3.21 -5.69 17.73
C VAL A 56 -2.52 -4.68 18.65
N VAL A 57 -2.99 -4.54 19.89
CA VAL A 57 -2.41 -3.58 20.85
C VAL A 57 -0.96 -3.94 21.21
N ARG A 58 -0.65 -5.24 21.25
CA ARG A 58 0.71 -5.70 21.55
C ARG A 58 1.67 -5.59 20.36
N ASP A 59 1.18 -5.49 19.14
CA ASP A 59 1.91 -5.70 17.86
C ASP A 59 3.42 -5.45 17.96
N ALA A 60 4.16 -6.50 18.28
CA ALA A 60 5.61 -6.54 18.32
C ALA A 60 6.18 -7.45 17.23
N THR A 61 5.37 -7.74 16.21
CA THR A 61 5.76 -8.64 15.11
C THR A 61 6.90 -8.03 14.31
N THR A 62 7.99 -8.79 14.13
CA THR A 62 9.15 -8.37 13.35
C THR A 62 9.10 -8.97 11.93
N PHE A 63 8.56 -10.18 11.80
CA PHE A 63 8.55 -10.96 10.57
C PHE A 63 7.13 -11.38 10.15
N GLY A 64 6.11 -10.66 10.62
CA GLY A 64 4.72 -10.91 10.21
C GLY A 64 4.50 -10.53 8.74
N VAL A 65 3.59 -11.23 8.08
CA VAL A 65 3.18 -10.97 6.67
C VAL A 65 2.60 -9.57 6.52
N ALA A 66 1.86 -9.09 7.54
CA ALA A 66 1.24 -7.78 7.58
C ALA A 66 1.19 -7.26 9.03
N PRO A 67 0.94 -5.94 9.25
CA PRO A 67 0.63 -5.41 10.57
C PRO A 67 -0.58 -6.13 11.16
N LEU A 68 -0.57 -6.40 12.47
CA LEU A 68 -1.69 -7.11 13.10
C LEU A 68 -3.01 -6.32 13.04
N ALA A 69 -2.95 -4.99 12.94
CA ALA A 69 -4.13 -4.17 12.68
C ALA A 69 -4.79 -4.53 11.33
N GLU A 70 -4.01 -4.69 10.26
CA GLU A 70 -4.50 -5.13 8.96
C GLU A 70 -5.03 -6.57 9.02
N VAL A 71 -4.33 -7.46 9.72
CA VAL A 71 -4.73 -8.86 9.87
C VAL A 71 -6.09 -8.95 10.59
N ALA A 72 -6.23 -8.30 11.74
CA ALA A 72 -7.48 -8.30 12.51
C ALA A 72 -8.62 -7.66 11.70
N ALA A 73 -8.38 -6.50 11.09
CA ALA A 73 -9.36 -5.81 10.26
C ALA A 73 -9.76 -6.60 9.00
N SER A 74 -8.99 -7.59 8.56
CA SER A 74 -9.36 -8.44 7.41
C SER A 74 -10.48 -9.43 7.73
N SER A 75 -10.67 -9.77 9.00
CA SER A 75 -11.62 -10.80 9.44
C SER A 75 -12.67 -10.32 10.46
N HIS A 76 -12.44 -9.16 11.10
CA HIS A 76 -13.35 -8.59 12.08
C HIS A 76 -13.86 -7.23 11.64
N PRO A 77 -15.19 -6.95 11.72
CA PRO A 77 -15.74 -5.62 11.49
C PRO A 77 -15.35 -4.67 12.64
N TRP A 78 -15.42 -3.36 12.36
CA TRP A 78 -15.11 -2.32 13.36
C TRP A 78 -15.89 -2.48 14.66
N VAL A 79 -17.21 -2.73 14.55
CA VAL A 79 -18.11 -2.86 15.68
C VAL A 79 -17.71 -3.97 16.67
N ASP A 80 -17.02 -5.00 16.21
CA ASP A 80 -16.54 -6.10 17.06
C ASP A 80 -15.19 -5.78 17.73
N LEU A 81 -14.30 -5.07 17.03
CA LEU A 81 -12.96 -4.74 17.54
C LEU A 81 -12.97 -3.54 18.49
N GLU A 82 -13.72 -2.51 18.14
CA GLU A 82 -13.73 -1.21 18.83
C GLU A 82 -13.92 -1.31 20.36
N PRO A 83 -14.88 -2.10 20.88
CA PRO A 83 -15.10 -2.19 22.32
C PRO A 83 -13.92 -2.76 23.11
N HIS A 84 -12.98 -3.41 22.43
CA HIS A 84 -11.82 -4.09 23.02
C HIS A 84 -10.50 -3.35 22.77
N LEU A 85 -10.52 -2.28 21.97
CA LEU A 85 -9.36 -1.41 21.79
C LEU A 85 -9.32 -0.35 22.90
N PRO A 86 -8.25 -0.28 23.70
CA PRO A 86 -8.14 0.72 24.77
C PRO A 86 -8.22 2.15 24.23
N SER A 87 -8.87 3.03 24.96
CA SER A 87 -9.06 4.44 24.57
C SER A 87 -7.77 5.26 24.61
N ASP A 88 -6.77 4.82 25.33
CA ASP A 88 -5.46 5.45 25.46
C ASP A 88 -4.48 5.06 24.34
N VAL A 89 -4.89 4.21 23.42
CA VAL A 89 -4.10 3.84 22.21
C VAL A 89 -4.71 4.44 20.94
N GLY A 90 -5.01 5.73 20.98
CA GLY A 90 -5.74 6.45 19.91
C GLY A 90 -5.21 6.20 18.52
N ALA A 91 -3.89 6.26 18.31
CA ALA A 91 -3.27 5.98 17.01
C ALA A 91 -3.54 4.56 16.49
N ILE A 92 -3.56 3.54 17.36
CA ILE A 92 -3.87 2.15 16.97
C ILE A 92 -5.34 2.02 16.58
N ARG A 93 -6.25 2.65 17.34
CA ARG A 93 -7.68 2.69 16.99
C ARG A 93 -7.88 3.31 15.62
N ALA A 94 -7.22 4.43 15.32
CA ALA A 94 -7.28 5.09 14.03
C ALA A 94 -6.77 4.18 12.91
N VAL A 95 -5.65 3.50 13.09
CA VAL A 95 -5.13 2.54 12.10
C VAL A 95 -6.15 1.44 11.82
N VAL A 96 -6.73 0.81 12.86
CA VAL A 96 -7.75 -0.24 12.69
C VAL A 96 -8.99 0.30 11.98
N ALA A 97 -9.46 1.51 12.32
CA ALA A 97 -10.58 2.14 11.65
C ALA A 97 -10.29 2.35 10.15
N HIS A 98 -9.14 2.92 9.80
CA HIS A 98 -8.76 3.11 8.40
C HIS A 98 -8.53 1.80 7.65
N GLU A 99 -8.07 0.73 8.31
CA GLU A 99 -8.02 -0.61 7.72
C GLU A 99 -9.42 -1.14 7.38
N ARG A 100 -10.44 -0.82 8.19
CA ARG A 100 -11.83 -1.19 7.92
C ARG A 100 -12.44 -0.32 6.82
N VAL A 101 -12.13 0.99 6.82
CA VAL A 101 -12.54 1.88 5.73
C VAL A 101 -11.96 1.40 4.39
N ALA A 102 -10.69 1.02 4.34
CA ALA A 102 -10.07 0.46 3.14
C ALA A 102 -10.77 -0.83 2.64
N ARG A 103 -11.55 -1.49 3.49
CA ARG A 103 -12.38 -2.65 3.18
C ARG A 103 -13.86 -2.33 2.94
N GLY A 104 -14.18 -1.04 2.83
CA GLY A 104 -15.50 -0.55 2.45
C GLY A 104 -16.46 -0.28 3.61
N GLU A 105 -16.02 -0.28 4.88
CA GLU A 105 -16.87 0.20 5.96
C GLU A 105 -16.98 1.73 5.94
N ASP A 106 -18.19 2.22 6.19
CA ASP A 106 -18.47 3.63 6.44
C ASP A 106 -18.44 3.87 7.97
N LEU A 107 -17.42 4.59 8.41
CA LEU A 107 -17.18 4.90 9.81
C LEU A 107 -17.27 6.41 10.09
N THR A 108 -17.99 7.17 9.27
CA THR A 108 -18.14 8.63 9.40
C THR A 108 -18.76 9.08 10.73
N ALA A 109 -19.46 8.20 11.44
CA ALA A 109 -20.00 8.46 12.77
C ALA A 109 -18.99 8.24 13.92
N VAL A 110 -17.79 7.74 13.61
CA VAL A 110 -16.74 7.44 14.60
C VAL A 110 -15.88 8.70 14.79
N ASP A 111 -15.68 9.07 16.04
CA ASP A 111 -14.73 10.12 16.41
C ASP A 111 -13.39 9.47 16.80
N LEU A 112 -12.33 9.86 16.08
CA LEU A 112 -10.98 9.37 16.30
C LEU A 112 -10.12 10.46 16.95
N VAL A 113 -9.46 10.09 18.02
CA VAL A 113 -8.41 10.90 18.65
C VAL A 113 -7.05 10.42 18.14
N ASP A 114 -6.13 11.36 17.87
CA ASP A 114 -4.76 11.06 17.41
C ASP A 114 -4.72 10.26 16.08
N ASP A 115 -5.56 10.64 15.11
CA ASP A 115 -5.55 10.03 13.79
C ASP A 115 -4.29 10.42 12.99
N PRO A 116 -3.37 9.47 12.71
CA PRO A 116 -2.13 9.77 12.00
C PRO A 116 -2.33 9.99 10.49
N PHE A 117 -3.50 9.67 9.95
CA PHE A 117 -3.80 9.80 8.52
C PHE A 117 -4.63 11.03 8.20
N GLY A 118 -5.58 11.37 9.08
CA GLY A 118 -6.51 12.48 8.90
C GLY A 118 -7.46 12.32 7.71
N LEU A 119 -7.55 11.12 7.11
CA LEU A 119 -8.38 10.86 5.94
C LEU A 119 -9.85 10.68 6.32
N PRO A 120 -10.80 10.89 5.38
CA PRO A 120 -12.20 10.58 5.59
C PRO A 120 -12.41 9.12 6.02
N LEU A 121 -13.31 8.91 7.00
CA LEU A 121 -13.64 7.60 7.52
C LEU A 121 -14.67 6.85 6.65
N ARG A 122 -14.66 7.14 5.36
CA ARG A 122 -15.34 6.40 4.29
C ARG A 122 -14.52 6.50 3.01
N LEU A 123 -14.69 5.57 2.09
CA LEU A 123 -14.09 5.69 0.75
C LEU A 123 -14.76 6.82 -0.03
N ALA A 124 -13.95 7.62 -0.72
CA ALA A 124 -14.45 8.59 -1.69
C ALA A 124 -14.95 7.87 -2.96
N ALA A 125 -15.80 8.53 -3.73
CA ALA A 125 -16.42 7.93 -4.92
C ALA A 125 -15.41 7.53 -6.01
N TRP A 126 -14.27 8.16 -6.04
CA TRP A 126 -13.17 7.91 -6.98
C TRP A 126 -12.15 6.86 -6.47
N GLU A 127 -12.25 6.46 -5.21
CA GLU A 127 -11.46 5.35 -4.70
C GLU A 127 -12.07 4.00 -5.12
N PRO A 128 -11.28 2.92 -5.24
CA PRO A 128 -11.84 1.59 -5.47
C PRO A 128 -12.73 1.18 -4.30
N THR A 129 -13.76 0.39 -4.58
CA THR A 129 -14.75 -0.04 -3.57
C THR A 129 -14.16 -0.87 -2.44
N THR A 130 -12.94 -1.40 -2.61
CA THR A 130 -12.14 -2.06 -1.59
C THR A 130 -10.67 -2.05 -1.99
N ASN A 131 -9.79 -1.72 -1.06
CA ASN A 131 -8.33 -1.74 -1.22
C ASN A 131 -7.66 -2.79 -0.33
N GLY A 132 -8.40 -3.42 0.58
CA GLY A 132 -7.84 -4.39 1.50
C GLY A 132 -7.68 -5.78 0.86
N PRO A 133 -6.47 -6.37 0.87
CA PRO A 133 -6.30 -7.75 0.44
C PRO A 133 -6.95 -8.71 1.43
N THR A 134 -7.29 -9.90 0.95
CA THR A 134 -7.62 -11.02 1.84
C THR A 134 -6.33 -11.51 2.48
N ILE A 135 -6.25 -11.46 3.81
CA ILE A 135 -5.13 -11.99 4.57
C ILE A 135 -5.39 -13.47 4.86
N GLY A 136 -4.46 -14.29 4.41
CA GLY A 136 -4.51 -15.74 4.64
C GLY A 136 -3.93 -16.18 5.99
N PRO A 137 -3.93 -17.50 6.26
CA PRO A 137 -3.17 -18.07 7.36
C PRO A 137 -1.71 -17.63 7.31
N TYR A 138 -1.06 -17.58 8.47
CA TYR A 138 0.33 -17.17 8.57
C TYR A 138 1.24 -18.05 7.69
N THR A 139 1.90 -17.40 6.73
CA THR A 139 3.00 -17.97 5.95
C THR A 139 4.15 -16.98 6.00
N VAL A 140 5.38 -17.46 6.20
CA VAL A 140 6.57 -16.59 6.32
C VAL A 140 6.90 -15.92 4.98
N ASP A 141 6.39 -16.47 3.86
CA ASP A 141 6.83 -16.18 2.50
C ASP A 141 5.68 -15.84 1.53
N ASP A 142 4.62 -15.18 1.97
CA ASP A 142 3.50 -14.87 1.06
C ASP A 142 3.19 -13.36 0.98
N PRO A 143 4.10 -12.56 0.38
CA PRO A 143 3.79 -11.17 0.07
C PRO A 143 2.70 -11.12 -1.01
N VAL A 144 1.80 -10.16 -0.92
CA VAL A 144 0.79 -9.93 -1.96
C VAL A 144 1.51 -9.43 -3.22
N PRO A 145 1.62 -10.24 -4.27
CA PRO A 145 2.42 -9.88 -5.44
C PRO A 145 1.78 -8.73 -6.23
N PRO A 146 2.58 -8.03 -7.05
CA PRO A 146 2.05 -7.02 -7.97
C PRO A 146 1.07 -7.66 -8.96
N PRO A 147 0.14 -6.87 -9.51
CA PRO A 147 -0.70 -7.30 -10.61
C PRO A 147 0.15 -7.88 -11.75
N GLY A 148 -0.28 -8.98 -12.35
CA GLY A 148 0.44 -9.68 -13.43
C GLY A 148 0.90 -8.79 -14.57
N SER A 149 1.88 -9.23 -15.35
CA SER A 149 2.44 -8.47 -16.50
C SER A 149 1.37 -8.12 -17.53
N LEU A 150 1.56 -6.99 -18.19
CA LEU A 150 0.81 -6.66 -19.39
C LEU A 150 1.19 -7.60 -20.53
N GLN A 151 0.19 -8.04 -21.30
CA GLN A 151 0.48 -8.71 -22.58
C GLN A 151 1.18 -7.69 -23.51
N PRO A 152 2.23 -8.10 -24.22
CA PRO A 152 2.87 -7.23 -25.20
C PRO A 152 1.82 -6.74 -26.22
N ASN A 153 1.68 -5.43 -26.33
CA ASN A 153 0.85 -4.84 -27.37
C ASN A 153 1.72 -4.60 -28.62
N PRO A 154 1.44 -5.24 -29.75
CA PRO A 154 2.26 -5.08 -30.97
C PRO A 154 2.25 -3.67 -31.56
N GLY A 155 1.45 -2.75 -31.00
CA GLY A 155 1.37 -1.35 -31.40
C GLY A 155 2.11 -0.35 -30.50
N SER A 156 2.79 -0.78 -29.43
CA SER A 156 3.58 0.12 -28.60
C SER A 156 4.93 0.42 -29.29
N SER A 157 4.93 1.40 -30.14
CA SER A 157 6.16 1.98 -30.69
C SER A 157 6.83 2.85 -29.62
N ASP A 158 8.14 2.68 -29.47
CA ASP A 158 8.97 3.74 -28.92
C ASP A 158 8.65 5.03 -29.71
N PRO A 159 8.08 6.07 -29.10
CA PRO A 159 7.96 7.34 -29.77
C PRO A 159 9.38 7.85 -29.99
N GLY A 160 9.96 7.48 -31.13
CA GLY A 160 11.30 7.83 -31.53
C GLY A 160 11.49 9.34 -31.58
N GLY A 161 11.93 9.92 -30.50
CA GLY A 161 12.22 11.33 -30.36
C GLY A 161 13.14 11.60 -29.18
N ASP A 162 14.37 11.98 -29.47
CA ASP A 162 15.37 12.40 -28.48
C ASP A 162 15.06 13.72 -27.75
N ALA A 163 13.84 14.24 -27.87
CA ALA A 163 13.53 15.61 -27.46
C ALA A 163 12.37 15.73 -26.46
N HIS A 164 12.26 14.82 -25.51
CA HIS A 164 11.35 15.06 -24.39
C HIS A 164 11.99 16.09 -23.45
N ARG A 165 11.26 17.17 -23.23
CA ARG A 165 11.69 18.23 -22.31
C ARG A 165 11.39 17.79 -20.87
N PRO A 166 12.40 17.75 -19.98
CA PRO A 166 12.16 17.56 -18.56
C PRO A 166 11.16 18.60 -18.07
N ALA A 167 10.24 18.20 -17.18
CA ALA A 167 9.38 19.14 -16.49
C ALA A 167 10.19 20.03 -15.55
N GLY A 168 9.64 21.19 -15.24
CA GLY A 168 10.24 22.14 -14.32
C GLY A 168 10.02 21.80 -12.85
N PRO A 169 10.35 22.72 -11.94
CA PRO A 169 10.19 22.54 -10.50
C PRO A 169 8.74 22.29 -10.07
N GLU A 170 7.77 22.72 -10.86
CA GLU A 170 6.34 22.54 -10.64
C GLU A 170 5.91 21.07 -10.56
N ALA A 171 6.64 20.18 -11.24
CA ALA A 171 6.34 18.75 -11.29
C ALA A 171 7.11 17.93 -10.23
N GLU A 172 7.96 18.58 -9.44
CA GLU A 172 8.93 17.86 -8.57
C GLU A 172 8.24 17.20 -7.38
N THR A 173 7.26 17.84 -6.74
CA THR A 173 6.56 17.27 -5.58
C THR A 173 5.84 15.98 -5.97
N ALA A 174 5.10 15.99 -7.08
CA ALA A 174 4.43 14.80 -7.60
C ALA A 174 5.41 13.68 -7.97
N ARG A 175 6.56 14.03 -8.58
CA ARG A 175 7.62 13.06 -8.88
C ARG A 175 8.19 12.42 -7.63
N ILE A 176 8.41 13.22 -6.57
CA ILE A 176 8.89 12.72 -5.27
C ILE A 176 7.83 11.83 -4.63
N ALA A 177 6.55 12.26 -4.61
CA ALA A 177 5.46 11.48 -4.03
C ALA A 177 5.32 10.10 -4.68
N LEU A 178 5.40 10.03 -6.01
CA LEU A 178 5.40 8.75 -6.73
C LEU A 178 6.58 7.84 -6.36
N ARG A 179 7.78 8.40 -6.20
CA ARG A 179 8.94 7.62 -5.79
C ARG A 179 8.81 7.12 -4.36
N ASP A 180 8.36 7.98 -3.46
CA ASP A 180 8.27 7.69 -2.03
C ASP A 180 7.16 6.67 -1.72
N LEU A 181 6.17 6.54 -2.60
CA LEU A 181 5.16 5.48 -2.58
C LEU A 181 5.77 4.07 -2.44
N VAL A 182 6.89 3.84 -3.08
CA VAL A 182 7.61 2.55 -3.09
C VAL A 182 8.93 2.61 -2.32
N ALA A 183 9.10 3.57 -1.40
CA ALA A 183 10.33 3.73 -0.62
C ALA A 183 10.70 2.45 0.15
N THR A 184 9.72 1.72 0.68
CA THR A 184 9.96 0.44 1.38
C THR A 184 10.57 -0.63 0.49
N TRP A 185 10.33 -0.61 -0.82
CA TRP A 185 10.93 -1.56 -1.76
C TRP A 185 12.44 -1.35 -1.86
N THR A 186 12.90 -0.11 -1.74
CA THR A 186 14.31 0.28 -1.84
C THR A 186 15.04 0.30 -0.51
N GLU A 187 14.31 0.52 0.60
CA GLU A 187 14.89 0.66 1.94
C GLU A 187 14.89 -0.64 2.73
N GLN A 188 13.88 -1.48 2.53
CA GLN A 188 13.66 -2.72 3.31
C GLN A 188 13.74 -3.99 2.46
N SER A 189 13.89 -3.86 1.15
CA SER A 189 14.06 -4.95 0.20
C SER A 189 15.21 -4.64 -0.76
N SER A 190 15.39 -5.45 -1.79
CA SER A 190 16.44 -5.28 -2.82
C SER A 190 15.98 -4.49 -4.04
N GLY A 191 14.89 -3.75 -3.90
CA GLY A 191 14.23 -3.05 -5.00
C GLY A 191 14.96 -1.80 -5.49
N ALA A 192 14.55 -1.37 -6.66
CA ALA A 192 14.94 -0.09 -7.27
C ALA A 192 13.70 0.66 -7.73
N ALA A 193 13.74 1.99 -7.63
CA ALA A 193 12.65 2.85 -8.09
C ALA A 193 13.19 4.06 -8.85
N THR A 194 12.55 4.36 -9.97
CA THR A 194 12.83 5.54 -10.79
C THR A 194 11.52 6.26 -11.08
N ALA A 195 11.43 7.54 -10.71
CA ALA A 195 10.31 8.40 -11.06
C ALA A 195 10.81 9.54 -11.96
N VAL A 196 10.10 9.79 -13.05
CA VAL A 196 10.40 10.86 -14.02
C VAL A 196 9.23 11.82 -14.14
N ALA A 197 9.52 13.06 -14.52
CA ALA A 197 8.54 14.07 -14.86
C ALA A 197 8.95 14.76 -16.16
N VAL A 198 8.01 14.93 -17.08
CA VAL A 198 8.25 15.45 -18.43
C VAL A 198 7.14 16.38 -18.89
N VAL A 199 7.43 17.23 -19.84
CA VAL A 199 6.40 17.92 -20.62
C VAL A 199 6.00 16.98 -21.75
N GLY A 200 4.73 16.52 -21.76
CA GLY A 200 4.22 15.56 -22.74
C GLY A 200 3.08 14.71 -22.21
N SER A 201 2.94 13.51 -22.75
CA SER A 201 1.90 12.55 -22.38
C SER A 201 2.40 11.47 -21.40
N GLY A 202 1.47 10.72 -20.80
CA GLY A 202 1.79 9.57 -19.97
C GLY A 202 2.58 8.48 -20.71
N LEU A 203 2.35 8.33 -22.04
CA LEU A 203 3.15 7.45 -22.88
C LEU A 203 4.61 7.94 -22.98
N ASP A 204 4.81 9.24 -23.16
CA ASP A 204 6.17 9.83 -23.19
C ASP A 204 6.91 9.59 -21.87
N ALA A 205 6.23 9.83 -20.75
CA ALA A 205 6.79 9.58 -19.43
C ALA A 205 7.13 8.09 -19.22
N ALA A 206 6.24 7.17 -19.61
CA ALA A 206 6.48 5.73 -19.52
C ALA A 206 7.69 5.30 -20.36
N CYS A 207 7.83 5.82 -21.58
CA CYS A 207 8.98 5.54 -22.45
C CYS A 207 10.30 6.05 -21.86
N ILE A 208 10.27 7.25 -21.23
CA ILE A 208 11.47 7.79 -20.56
C ILE A 208 11.84 6.97 -19.33
N ALA A 209 10.86 6.59 -18.50
CA ALA A 209 11.09 5.70 -17.37
C ALA A 209 11.63 4.33 -17.81
N GLY A 210 11.08 3.77 -18.89
CA GLY A 210 11.54 2.53 -19.50
C GLY A 210 13.01 2.60 -19.97
N ARG A 211 13.41 3.70 -20.59
CA ARG A 211 14.81 3.94 -20.98
C ARG A 211 15.73 4.10 -19.77
N ALA A 212 15.29 4.87 -18.76
CA ALA A 212 16.06 5.10 -17.54
C ALA A 212 16.30 3.83 -16.70
N THR A 213 15.51 2.79 -16.93
CA THR A 213 15.60 1.49 -16.24
C THR A 213 16.00 0.33 -17.16
N ASP A 214 16.42 0.61 -18.38
CA ASP A 214 16.77 -0.40 -19.39
C ASP A 214 15.65 -1.45 -19.61
N ALA A 215 14.40 -1.06 -19.44
CA ALA A 215 13.25 -1.97 -19.53
C ALA A 215 12.90 -2.39 -20.98
N GLY A 216 13.60 -1.86 -21.99
CA GLY A 216 13.35 -2.11 -23.40
C GLY A 216 12.06 -1.45 -23.91
N PRO A 217 11.49 -1.95 -25.02
CA PRO A 217 10.21 -1.43 -25.54
C PRO A 217 9.10 -1.49 -24.52
N VAL A 218 8.31 -0.41 -24.45
CA VAL A 218 7.26 -0.22 -23.43
C VAL A 218 5.90 -0.58 -24.01
N SER A 219 5.12 -1.36 -23.27
CA SER A 219 3.71 -1.63 -23.51
C SER A 219 2.87 -0.84 -22.52
N VAL A 220 1.84 -0.15 -22.98
CA VAL A 220 0.97 0.66 -22.11
C VAL A 220 -0.49 0.23 -22.23
N ARG A 221 -1.24 0.39 -21.12
CA ARG A 221 -2.69 0.20 -21.06
C ARG A 221 -3.31 1.35 -20.26
N PRO A 222 -4.37 1.99 -20.76
CA PRO A 222 -5.11 2.96 -19.95
C PRO A 222 -5.72 2.27 -18.72
N LEU A 223 -5.81 3.02 -17.63
CA LEU A 223 -6.46 2.63 -16.38
C LEU A 223 -7.69 3.52 -16.16
N ALA A 224 -8.75 2.96 -15.59
CA ALA A 224 -9.76 3.77 -14.95
C ALA A 224 -9.17 4.41 -13.67
N THR A 225 -9.74 5.54 -13.24
CA THR A 225 -9.22 6.28 -12.07
C THR A 225 -9.17 5.42 -10.83
N ASP A 226 -10.22 4.67 -10.53
CA ASP A 226 -10.29 3.76 -9.38
C ASP A 226 -9.26 2.61 -9.46
N GLU A 227 -9.01 2.07 -10.66
CA GLU A 227 -7.94 1.09 -10.89
C GLU A 227 -6.55 1.71 -10.59
N ALA A 228 -6.31 2.95 -11.03
CA ALA A 228 -5.04 3.64 -10.82
C ALA A 228 -4.82 3.94 -9.33
N ILE A 229 -5.82 4.50 -8.65
CA ILE A 229 -5.77 4.78 -7.21
C ILE A 229 -5.59 3.48 -6.41
N GLY A 230 -6.27 2.40 -6.79
CA GLY A 230 -6.08 1.09 -6.20
C GLY A 230 -4.65 0.56 -6.36
N LEU A 231 -4.02 0.83 -7.50
CA LEU A 231 -2.64 0.44 -7.77
C LEU A 231 -1.65 1.27 -6.93
N LEU A 232 -1.89 2.58 -6.76
CA LEU A 232 -1.12 3.44 -5.86
C LEU A 232 -1.25 2.96 -4.41
N ALA A 233 -2.48 2.70 -3.95
CA ALA A 233 -2.73 2.21 -2.60
C ALA A 233 -2.07 0.85 -2.34
N TRP A 234 -2.13 -0.07 -3.31
CA TRP A 234 -1.43 -1.34 -3.23
C TRP A 234 0.10 -1.14 -3.11
N ALA A 235 0.69 -0.25 -3.93
CA ALA A 235 2.12 0.03 -3.91
C ALA A 235 2.57 0.62 -2.57
N GLY A 236 1.84 1.61 -2.05
CA GLY A 236 2.11 2.24 -0.76
C GLY A 236 1.91 1.31 0.44
N ALA A 237 1.04 0.30 0.32
CA ALA A 237 0.85 -0.74 1.33
C ALA A 237 1.94 -1.82 1.29
N SER A 238 2.56 -2.04 0.13
CA SER A 238 3.49 -3.13 -0.11
C SER A 238 4.88 -2.87 0.47
N GLY A 239 5.52 -3.91 0.98
CA GLY A 239 6.93 -3.87 1.38
C GLY A 239 7.90 -4.29 0.27
N GLY A 240 7.42 -4.53 -0.95
CA GLY A 240 8.21 -5.19 -1.99
C GLY A 240 8.24 -6.71 -1.81
N ALA A 241 9.14 -7.39 -2.52
CA ALA A 241 9.24 -8.85 -2.52
C ALA A 241 9.74 -9.42 -1.18
N HIS A 242 10.51 -8.67 -0.41
CA HIS A 242 11.15 -9.13 0.83
C HIS A 242 10.93 -8.18 2.01
N GLY A 243 10.42 -6.97 1.77
CA GLY A 243 10.15 -6.01 2.83
C GLY A 243 8.81 -6.26 3.54
N ARG A 244 8.65 -5.62 4.68
CA ARG A 244 7.43 -5.75 5.48
C ARG A 244 6.29 -4.91 4.87
N ARG A 245 5.13 -5.53 4.72
CA ARG A 245 3.90 -4.84 4.34
C ARG A 245 3.52 -3.78 5.38
N ARG A 246 3.03 -2.62 4.93
CA ARG A 246 2.69 -1.44 5.75
C ARG A 246 1.20 -1.37 6.16
N GLY A 247 0.36 -2.16 5.51
CA GLY A 247 -1.10 -2.17 5.69
C GLY A 247 -1.87 -1.34 4.67
N ALA A 248 -3.15 -1.69 4.48
CA ALA A 248 -4.02 -1.02 3.50
C ALA A 248 -4.35 0.43 3.91
N ALA A 249 -4.49 0.70 5.22
CA ALA A 249 -4.66 2.06 5.74
C ALA A 249 -3.51 2.99 5.31
N ARG A 250 -2.27 2.53 5.48
CA ARG A 250 -1.10 3.29 5.04
C ARG A 250 -1.04 3.42 3.53
N GLY A 251 -1.35 2.34 2.80
CA GLY A 251 -1.42 2.39 1.34
C GLY A 251 -2.43 3.41 0.82
N ARG A 252 -3.61 3.47 1.43
CA ARG A 252 -4.63 4.48 1.12
C ARG A 252 -4.11 5.91 1.36
N PHE A 253 -3.45 6.15 2.49
CA PHE A 253 -2.85 7.45 2.80
C PHE A 253 -1.83 7.86 1.74
N GLU A 254 -0.91 6.96 1.35
CA GLU A 254 0.09 7.24 0.32
C GLU A 254 -0.53 7.50 -1.05
N ALA A 255 -1.62 6.80 -1.40
CA ALA A 255 -2.36 7.05 -2.64
C ALA A 255 -3.01 8.43 -2.65
N TRP A 256 -3.62 8.85 -1.53
CA TRP A 256 -4.18 10.19 -1.38
C TRP A 256 -3.10 11.26 -1.48
N TRP A 257 -1.95 11.04 -0.83
CA TRP A 257 -0.82 11.96 -0.91
C TRP A 257 -0.29 12.11 -2.35
N CYS A 258 -0.11 10.99 -3.06
CA CYS A 258 0.28 11.02 -4.46
C CYS A 258 -0.76 11.74 -5.33
N ALA A 259 -2.04 11.46 -5.14
CA ALA A 259 -3.13 12.08 -5.88
C ALA A 259 -3.16 13.61 -5.65
N ALA A 260 -3.02 14.04 -4.39
CA ALA A 260 -2.96 15.47 -4.04
C ALA A 260 -1.76 16.17 -4.68
N ALA A 261 -0.58 15.54 -4.63
CA ALA A 261 0.63 16.09 -5.25
C ALA A 261 0.53 16.16 -6.78
N LEU A 262 -0.09 15.17 -7.42
CA LEU A 262 -0.35 15.17 -8.86
C LEU A 262 -1.36 16.24 -9.25
N GLY A 263 -2.41 16.45 -8.43
CA GLY A 263 -3.43 17.48 -8.64
C GLY A 263 -3.05 18.88 -8.17
N GLY A 264 -1.82 19.08 -7.68
CA GLY A 264 -1.37 20.38 -7.17
C GLY A 264 -2.07 20.85 -5.88
N LEU A 265 -2.68 19.90 -5.13
CA LEU A 265 -3.41 20.14 -3.89
C LEU A 265 -2.54 19.87 -2.64
N ASP A 266 -1.22 19.91 -2.78
CA ASP A 266 -0.23 19.71 -1.72
C ASP A 266 0.52 21.01 -1.34
N GLY A 267 0.00 22.16 -1.77
CA GLY A 267 0.61 23.47 -1.57
C GLY A 267 0.78 23.86 -0.09
N PRO A 268 1.67 24.80 0.22
CA PRO A 268 2.00 25.18 1.60
C PRO A 268 0.84 25.86 2.36
N ASN A 269 -0.22 26.24 1.65
CA ASN A 269 -1.43 26.82 2.23
C ASN A 269 -2.62 25.85 2.19
N GLU A 270 -2.44 24.67 1.63
CA GLU A 270 -3.47 23.65 1.54
C GLU A 270 -3.65 22.92 2.88
N VAL A 271 -4.89 22.54 3.18
CA VAL A 271 -5.23 21.80 4.40
C VAL A 271 -5.21 20.32 4.08
N TRP A 272 -4.55 19.54 4.93
CA TRP A 272 -4.57 18.08 4.79
C TRP A 272 -5.73 17.47 5.59
N PRO A 273 -6.47 16.52 5.03
CA PRO A 273 -6.49 16.15 3.60
C PRO A 273 -7.21 17.19 2.75
N PRO A 274 -6.99 17.22 1.43
CA PRO A 274 -7.82 17.99 0.50
C PRO A 274 -9.28 17.57 0.59
N ASP A 275 -10.17 18.46 0.15
CA ASP A 275 -11.59 18.12 0.01
C ASP A 275 -11.74 16.89 -0.91
N PRO A 276 -12.49 15.85 -0.52
CA PRO A 276 -12.61 14.62 -1.31
C PRO A 276 -13.21 14.82 -2.70
N ASP A 277 -14.12 15.77 -2.87
CA ASP A 277 -14.76 16.04 -4.16
C ASP A 277 -13.80 16.82 -5.06
N GLU A 278 -13.08 17.82 -4.52
CA GLU A 278 -12.05 18.57 -5.24
C GLU A 278 -10.92 17.66 -5.73
N LEU A 279 -10.40 16.77 -4.85
CA LEU A 279 -9.40 15.80 -5.25
C LEU A 279 -9.96 14.82 -6.28
N GLY A 280 -11.23 14.42 -6.13
CA GLY A 280 -11.92 13.55 -7.08
C GLY A 280 -12.01 14.15 -8.48
N ASP A 281 -12.34 15.41 -8.59
CA ASP A 281 -12.38 16.14 -9.86
C ASP A 281 -10.97 16.20 -10.49
N ALA A 282 -9.95 16.54 -9.70
CA ALA A 282 -8.57 16.60 -10.17
C ALA A 282 -8.08 15.24 -10.73
N VAL A 283 -8.29 14.14 -10.00
CA VAL A 283 -7.84 12.82 -10.47
C VAL A 283 -8.65 12.27 -11.65
N ALA A 284 -9.92 12.72 -11.81
CA ALA A 284 -10.77 12.34 -12.94
C ALA A 284 -10.35 13.04 -14.24
N GLU A 285 -9.74 14.20 -14.18
CA GLU A 285 -9.22 14.95 -15.34
C GLU A 285 -7.90 14.40 -15.86
N MET A 286 -7.19 13.58 -15.06
CA MET A 286 -5.91 12.97 -15.41
C MET A 286 -6.07 11.76 -16.32
N GLY A 287 -5.09 11.57 -17.22
CA GLY A 287 -4.90 10.33 -17.95
C GLY A 287 -4.06 9.34 -17.13
N TRP A 288 -4.59 8.14 -16.89
CA TRP A 288 -3.90 7.11 -16.10
C TRP A 288 -3.52 5.92 -16.96
N TRP A 289 -2.29 5.42 -16.76
CA TRP A 289 -1.71 4.37 -17.57
C TRP A 289 -0.95 3.36 -16.71
N ARG A 290 -1.16 2.10 -16.96
CA ARG A 290 -0.23 1.06 -16.54
C ARG A 290 0.73 0.77 -17.68
N TRP A 291 2.01 0.59 -17.39
CA TRP A 291 2.99 0.21 -18.38
C TRP A 291 3.89 -0.93 -17.92
N ASP A 292 4.50 -1.63 -18.88
CA ASP A 292 5.44 -2.73 -18.65
C ASP A 292 6.54 -2.68 -19.70
N GLY A 293 7.75 -3.07 -19.33
CA GLY A 293 8.91 -3.15 -20.22
C GLY A 293 9.16 -4.57 -20.70
N ALA A 294 9.53 -4.72 -21.98
CA ALA A 294 9.81 -6.03 -22.56
C ALA A 294 11.07 -6.71 -21.97
N GLN A 295 11.98 -5.93 -21.36
CA GLN A 295 13.26 -6.39 -20.78
C GLN A 295 13.33 -6.10 -19.28
N ARG A 296 12.18 -6.04 -18.60
CA ARG A 296 12.13 -5.82 -17.17
C ARG A 296 12.91 -6.89 -16.41
N PRO A 297 13.44 -6.57 -15.20
CA PRO A 297 14.04 -7.56 -14.32
C PRO A 297 13.06 -8.69 -13.95
N ALA A 298 13.59 -9.90 -13.72
CA ALA A 298 12.79 -10.98 -13.15
C ALA A 298 12.38 -10.62 -11.70
N GLY A 299 11.11 -10.86 -11.35
CA GLY A 299 10.58 -10.53 -10.04
C GLY A 299 9.38 -9.61 -10.12
N TRP A 300 9.26 -8.74 -9.12
CA TRP A 300 8.20 -7.75 -9.05
C TRP A 300 8.51 -6.56 -9.96
N PHE A 301 7.50 -6.07 -10.64
CA PHE A 301 7.59 -4.85 -11.42
C PHE A 301 6.27 -4.08 -11.34
N LEU A 302 6.38 -2.79 -11.09
CA LEU A 302 5.29 -1.84 -11.14
C LEU A 302 5.67 -0.68 -12.06
N GLY A 303 4.93 -0.53 -13.15
CA GLY A 303 4.98 0.62 -14.02
C GLY A 303 3.64 1.36 -14.02
N ILE A 304 3.62 2.60 -13.59
CA ILE A 304 2.45 3.50 -13.68
C ILE A 304 2.91 4.81 -14.31
N ALA A 305 2.06 5.38 -15.16
CA ALA A 305 2.25 6.72 -15.68
C ALA A 305 0.94 7.50 -15.58
N VAL A 306 1.08 8.81 -15.47
CA VAL A 306 -0.05 9.73 -15.37
C VAL A 306 0.28 10.98 -16.19
N ASP A 307 -0.70 11.56 -16.85
CA ASP A 307 -0.59 12.86 -17.48
C ASP A 307 -1.71 13.80 -17.02
N ASP A 308 -1.33 15.06 -16.88
CA ASP A 308 -2.24 16.17 -16.74
C ASP A 308 -2.33 16.89 -18.08
N PRO A 309 -3.44 16.71 -18.84
CA PRO A 309 -3.61 17.35 -20.14
C PRO A 309 -3.76 18.88 -20.04
N ALA A 310 -4.19 19.41 -18.90
CA ALA A 310 -4.40 20.85 -18.72
C ALA A 310 -3.06 21.60 -18.67
N ASP A 311 -2.11 21.06 -17.92
CA ASP A 311 -0.77 21.65 -17.76
C ASP A 311 0.25 21.07 -18.76
N GLY A 312 -0.11 20.00 -19.49
CA GLY A 312 0.78 19.33 -20.44
C GLY A 312 1.96 18.64 -19.75
N LEU A 313 1.78 18.25 -18.49
CA LEU A 313 2.78 17.55 -17.68
C LEU A 313 2.47 16.06 -17.63
N ALA A 314 3.50 15.26 -17.48
CA ALA A 314 3.33 13.83 -17.27
C ALA A 314 4.42 13.26 -16.36
N TRP A 315 4.05 12.22 -15.60
CA TRP A 315 4.94 11.52 -14.69
C TRP A 315 4.89 10.02 -14.96
N ALA A 316 5.98 9.34 -14.64
CA ALA A 316 5.97 7.88 -14.60
C ALA A 316 6.85 7.35 -13.47
N LEU A 317 6.39 6.27 -12.86
CA LEU A 317 7.12 5.46 -11.90
C LEU A 317 7.45 4.11 -12.52
N ALA A 318 8.70 3.70 -12.37
CA ALA A 318 9.17 2.32 -12.54
C ALA A 318 9.67 1.84 -11.18
N ALA A 319 9.10 0.78 -10.66
CA ALA A 319 9.63 0.12 -9.47
C ALA A 319 9.80 -1.38 -9.76
N SER A 320 10.94 -1.91 -9.35
CA SER A 320 11.24 -3.34 -9.48
C SER A 320 11.83 -3.88 -8.19
N ASP A 321 11.56 -5.15 -7.89
CA ASP A 321 12.15 -5.85 -6.77
C ASP A 321 12.37 -7.31 -7.15
N GLN A 322 13.60 -7.79 -6.97
CA GLN A 322 14.00 -9.10 -7.46
C GLN A 322 13.64 -10.17 -6.44
N LEU A 323 13.04 -11.25 -6.92
CA LEU A 323 12.96 -12.51 -6.19
C LEU A 323 14.35 -13.15 -6.27
N SER A 324 15.09 -13.18 -5.16
CA SER A 324 16.43 -13.80 -5.08
C SER A 324 16.39 -15.31 -5.27
#